data_6139fc44b0192d4e76bc7fcca727162d
#
_entry.id   6139fc44b0192d4e76bc7fcca727162d
#
_cell.length_a   1.000
_cell.length_b   1.000
_cell.length_c   1.000
_cell.angle_alpha   90.00
_cell.angle_beta   90.00
_cell.angle_gamma   90.00
#
_symmetry.space_group_name_H-M   'P 1'
#
loop_
_entity.id
_entity.type
_entity.pdbx_description
1 polymer ?
#
loop_
_entity_poly.entity_id
_entity_poly.type
_entity_poly.pdbx_seq_one_letter_code
_entity_poly.pdbx_strand_id
1 'polypeptide(L)'
;IDGIELLSFRCFKAQVCHATGKTAARDECIRMICEEINADIPIMDIFSDLYEFSQLLLEIGNDDAFLRVMEILEPLTWQSKIVNLQRQIISLKIKFYRMHKDNDAYLEAAGQYYELSEIMEKEKQAMIANMLDVRESLERANKKRREMEEANIRLLEKSETDALTRLANRFRLNDYLDQVFEKALSEQTPLAMEILDIDSVSYTHLRAHETL
;
A
#
# COMPACT_ATOMS: atom_id res chain seq x y z
N ILE A 1 -10.01 29.59 1.41
CA ILE A 1 -9.86 28.60 0.31
C ILE A 1 -8.51 28.88 -0.30
N ASP A 2 -7.64 27.91 -0.32
CA ASP A 2 -6.31 28.00 -0.93
C ASP A 2 -6.48 28.22 -2.45
N GLY A 3 -5.56 28.95 -3.09
CA GLY A 3 -5.66 29.25 -4.52
C GLY A 3 -5.78 28.01 -5.40
N ILE A 4 -5.18 26.88 -4.96
CA ILE A 4 -5.24 25.58 -5.64
C ILE A 4 -6.64 24.96 -5.56
N GLU A 5 -7.23 24.94 -4.37
CA GLU A 5 -8.60 24.45 -4.18
C GLU A 5 -9.62 25.25 -5.02
N LEU A 6 -9.39 26.56 -5.17
CA LEU A 6 -10.22 27.41 -5.99
C LEU A 6 -10.08 27.08 -7.49
N LEU A 7 -8.86 26.81 -7.95
CA LEU A 7 -8.59 26.43 -9.33
C LEU A 7 -9.22 25.06 -9.66
N SER A 8 -9.04 24.05 -8.80
CA SER A 8 -9.69 22.73 -8.89
C SER A 8 -11.22 22.86 -8.94
N PHE A 9 -11.79 23.65 -8.03
CA PHE A 9 -13.23 23.89 -8.02
C PHE A 9 -13.72 24.53 -9.32
N ARG A 10 -12.98 25.46 -9.91
CA ARG A 10 -13.35 26.09 -11.19
C ARG A 10 -13.27 25.10 -12.35
N CYS A 11 -12.28 24.22 -12.39
CA CYS A 11 -12.18 23.14 -13.38
C CYS A 11 -13.42 22.25 -13.31
N PHE A 12 -13.76 21.77 -12.13
CA PHE A 12 -14.98 20.98 -11.91
C PHE A 12 -16.27 21.74 -12.27
N LYS A 13 -16.38 23.01 -11.87
CA LYS A 13 -17.53 23.86 -12.19
C LYS A 13 -17.68 24.06 -13.71
N ALA A 14 -16.59 24.21 -14.45
CA ALA A 14 -16.63 24.30 -15.92
C ALA A 14 -17.24 23.05 -16.55
N GLN A 15 -16.85 21.87 -16.08
CA GLN A 15 -17.40 20.58 -16.54
C GLN A 15 -18.90 20.44 -16.22
N VAL A 16 -19.31 20.77 -14.99
CA VAL A 16 -20.72 20.74 -14.58
C VAL A 16 -21.55 21.73 -15.41
N CYS A 17 -21.04 22.94 -15.66
CA CYS A 17 -21.71 23.94 -16.50
C CYS A 17 -21.85 23.45 -17.93
N HIS A 18 -20.84 22.77 -18.48
CA HIS A 18 -20.91 22.15 -19.80
C HIS A 18 -22.00 21.08 -19.85
N ALA A 19 -21.97 20.12 -18.92
CA ALA A 19 -22.94 19.02 -18.84
C ALA A 19 -24.40 19.51 -18.62
N THR A 20 -24.58 20.67 -17.98
CA THR A 20 -25.91 21.26 -17.74
C THR A 20 -26.33 22.29 -18.79
N GLY A 21 -25.55 22.48 -19.86
CA GLY A 21 -25.84 23.42 -20.95
C GLY A 21 -25.69 24.90 -20.58
N LYS A 22 -25.06 25.23 -19.44
CA LYS A 22 -24.82 26.61 -18.97
C LYS A 22 -23.56 27.19 -19.61
N THR A 23 -23.59 27.44 -20.90
CA THR A 23 -22.41 27.84 -21.70
C THR A 23 -21.75 29.12 -21.22
N ALA A 24 -22.51 30.17 -20.91
CA ALA A 24 -21.93 31.44 -20.42
C ALA A 24 -21.17 31.29 -19.09
N ALA A 25 -21.70 30.47 -18.15
CA ALA A 25 -21.02 30.21 -16.88
C ALA A 25 -19.79 29.31 -17.05
N ARG A 26 -19.83 28.38 -18.02
CA ARG A 26 -18.67 27.56 -18.43
C ARG A 26 -17.56 28.47 -18.97
N ASP A 27 -17.89 29.32 -19.93
CA ASP A 27 -16.91 30.19 -20.62
C ASP A 27 -16.27 31.19 -19.67
N GLU A 28 -17.02 31.68 -18.68
CA GLU A 28 -16.47 32.51 -17.60
C GLU A 28 -15.50 31.72 -16.72
N CYS A 29 -15.81 30.47 -16.36
CA CYS A 29 -14.86 29.62 -15.63
C CYS A 29 -13.58 29.37 -16.45
N ILE A 30 -13.68 29.09 -17.74
CA ILE A 30 -12.53 28.89 -18.64
C ILE A 30 -11.65 30.14 -18.64
N ARG A 31 -12.23 31.33 -18.79
CA ARG A 31 -11.48 32.59 -18.77
C ARG A 31 -10.70 32.76 -17.46
N MET A 32 -11.36 32.54 -16.32
CA MET A 32 -10.74 32.67 -15.00
C MET A 32 -9.59 31.66 -14.81
N ILE A 33 -9.77 30.42 -15.24
CA ILE A 33 -8.72 29.38 -15.16
C ILE A 33 -7.50 29.80 -16.00
N CYS A 34 -7.71 30.25 -17.24
CA CYS A 34 -6.62 30.69 -18.11
C CYS A 34 -5.85 31.91 -17.59
N GLU A 35 -6.51 32.79 -16.81
CA GLU A 35 -5.89 33.94 -16.16
C GLU A 35 -5.07 33.54 -14.91
N GLU A 36 -5.50 32.52 -14.17
CA GLU A 36 -4.89 32.10 -12.89
C GLU A 36 -3.81 31.03 -13.04
N ILE A 37 -3.90 30.19 -14.09
CA ILE A 37 -2.93 29.15 -14.29
C ILE A 37 -1.54 29.73 -14.56
N ASN A 38 -0.53 29.26 -13.83
CA ASN A 38 0.85 29.69 -13.94
C ASN A 38 1.83 28.55 -13.64
N ALA A 39 3.12 28.78 -13.80
CA ALA A 39 4.16 27.77 -13.63
C ALA A 39 4.48 27.39 -12.16
N ASP A 40 3.92 28.10 -11.18
CA ASP A 40 4.18 27.85 -9.75
C ASP A 40 3.16 26.88 -9.13
N ILE A 41 2.22 26.36 -9.93
CA ILE A 41 1.21 25.42 -9.41
C ILE A 41 1.83 24.07 -9.06
N PRO A 42 1.46 23.45 -7.92
CA PRO A 42 1.91 22.13 -7.54
C PRO A 42 1.21 21.09 -8.43
N ILE A 43 1.91 20.69 -9.49
CA ILE A 43 1.36 19.83 -10.55
C ILE A 43 0.78 18.51 -10.00
N MET A 44 1.36 17.96 -8.93
CA MET A 44 0.91 16.69 -8.34
C MET A 44 -0.50 16.76 -7.76
N ASP A 45 -0.88 17.93 -7.25
CA ASP A 45 -2.16 18.10 -6.54
C ASP A 45 -3.30 18.42 -7.49
N ILE A 46 -3.01 19.07 -8.64
CA ILE A 46 -4.03 19.61 -9.55
C ILE A 46 -4.02 18.99 -10.94
N PHE A 47 -3.06 18.11 -11.24
CA PHE A 47 -2.90 17.56 -12.59
C PHE A 47 -4.18 16.90 -13.13
N SER A 48 -4.86 16.11 -12.30
CA SER A 48 -6.08 15.41 -12.71
C SER A 48 -7.17 16.37 -13.17
N ASP A 49 -7.37 17.46 -12.41
CA ASP A 49 -8.40 18.44 -12.70
C ASP A 49 -8.09 19.23 -13.98
N LEU A 50 -6.83 19.60 -14.16
CA LEU A 50 -6.38 20.32 -15.37
C LEU A 50 -6.35 19.39 -16.61
N TYR A 51 -6.08 18.11 -16.42
CA TYR A 51 -6.16 17.13 -17.50
C TYR A 51 -7.60 16.94 -18.00
N GLU A 52 -8.55 16.76 -17.09
CA GLU A 52 -9.97 16.65 -17.41
C GLU A 52 -10.51 17.96 -18.00
N PHE A 53 -10.08 19.11 -17.47
CA PHE A 53 -10.40 20.41 -18.03
C PHE A 53 -9.87 20.57 -19.46
N SER A 54 -8.64 20.10 -19.74
CA SER A 54 -8.08 20.11 -21.09
C SER A 54 -8.86 19.22 -22.05
N GLN A 55 -9.39 18.09 -21.57
CA GLN A 55 -10.29 17.26 -22.38
C GLN A 55 -11.59 17.99 -22.73
N LEU A 56 -12.16 18.71 -21.76
CA LEU A 56 -13.33 19.56 -22.01
C LEU A 56 -13.03 20.63 -23.08
N LEU A 57 -11.87 21.29 -23.02
CA LEU A 57 -11.47 22.30 -24.00
C LEU A 57 -11.39 21.75 -25.42
N LEU A 58 -10.84 20.52 -25.56
CA LEU A 58 -10.83 19.80 -26.83
C LEU A 58 -12.24 19.44 -27.32
N GLU A 59 -13.12 19.01 -26.42
CA GLU A 59 -14.50 18.64 -26.75
C GLU A 59 -15.30 19.82 -27.28
N ILE A 60 -15.13 21.00 -26.68
CA ILE A 60 -15.85 22.23 -27.12
C ILE A 60 -15.13 22.98 -28.25
N GLY A 61 -13.93 22.54 -28.67
CA GLY A 61 -13.13 23.19 -29.70
C GLY A 61 -12.56 24.57 -29.30
N ASN A 62 -12.22 24.76 -28.03
CA ASN A 62 -11.59 25.99 -27.54
C ASN A 62 -10.05 25.84 -27.58
N ASP A 63 -9.49 26.00 -28.79
CA ASP A 63 -8.08 25.77 -29.07
C ASP A 63 -7.16 26.76 -28.35
N ASP A 64 -7.57 28.03 -28.26
CA ASP A 64 -6.77 29.07 -27.59
C ASP A 64 -6.57 28.75 -26.10
N ALA A 65 -7.66 28.40 -25.42
CA ALA A 65 -7.59 27.99 -24.02
C ALA A 65 -6.81 26.67 -23.82
N PHE A 66 -6.99 25.72 -24.74
CA PHE A 66 -6.24 24.44 -24.71
C PHE A 66 -4.74 24.68 -24.84
N LEU A 67 -4.30 25.45 -25.82
CA LEU A 67 -2.88 25.76 -26.03
C LEU A 67 -2.30 26.52 -24.83
N ARG A 68 -3.05 27.49 -24.28
CA ARG A 68 -2.63 28.21 -23.06
C ARG A 68 -2.39 27.28 -21.87
N VAL A 69 -3.26 26.32 -21.64
CA VAL A 69 -3.11 25.32 -20.58
C VAL A 69 -1.92 24.40 -20.86
N MET A 70 -1.74 23.96 -22.12
CA MET A 70 -0.62 23.10 -22.50
C MET A 70 0.75 23.79 -22.34
N GLU A 71 0.87 25.09 -22.64
CA GLU A 71 2.09 25.87 -22.40
C GLU A 71 2.58 25.80 -20.94
N ILE A 72 1.67 25.64 -19.98
CA ILE A 72 1.99 25.53 -18.55
C ILE A 72 2.17 24.07 -18.13
N LEU A 73 1.24 23.20 -18.52
CA LEU A 73 1.23 21.80 -18.07
C LEU A 73 2.38 20.97 -18.64
N GLU A 74 2.74 21.16 -19.90
CA GLU A 74 3.76 20.35 -20.53
C GLU A 74 5.14 20.53 -19.84
N PRO A 75 5.69 21.73 -19.63
CA PRO A 75 6.94 21.89 -18.90
C PRO A 75 6.91 21.33 -17.49
N LEU A 76 5.81 21.55 -16.74
CA LEU A 76 5.65 21.06 -15.37
C LEU A 76 5.65 19.52 -15.30
N THR A 77 4.99 18.87 -16.24
CA THR A 77 4.98 17.40 -16.29
C THR A 77 6.36 16.82 -16.62
N TRP A 78 7.12 17.48 -17.51
CA TRP A 78 8.51 17.09 -17.80
C TRP A 78 9.43 17.28 -16.60
N GLN A 79 9.28 18.38 -15.86
CA GLN A 79 10.04 18.64 -14.62
C GLN A 79 9.74 17.62 -13.52
N SER A 80 8.49 17.14 -13.43
CA SER A 80 8.10 16.14 -12.44
C SER A 80 8.77 14.77 -12.64
N LYS A 81 9.27 14.47 -13.85
CA LYS A 81 9.86 13.19 -14.28
C LYS A 81 8.90 11.99 -14.13
N ILE A 82 7.60 12.24 -14.00
CA ILE A 82 6.59 11.19 -13.87
C ILE A 82 6.09 10.79 -15.25
N VAL A 83 6.52 9.64 -15.73
CA VAL A 83 6.25 9.14 -17.09
C VAL A 83 4.74 9.07 -17.40
N ASN A 84 3.92 8.70 -16.41
CA ASN A 84 2.47 8.64 -16.62
C ASN A 84 1.85 10.01 -16.92
N LEU A 85 2.28 11.09 -16.23
CA LEU A 85 1.80 12.45 -16.51
C LEU A 85 2.22 12.92 -17.90
N GLN A 86 3.50 12.70 -18.26
CA GLN A 86 4.02 13.01 -19.58
C GLN A 86 3.20 12.31 -20.67
N ARG A 87 2.96 11.01 -20.53
CA ARG A 87 2.17 10.23 -21.49
C ARG A 87 0.73 10.75 -21.62
N GLN A 88 0.10 11.18 -20.51
CA GLN A 88 -1.24 11.75 -20.54
C GLN A 88 -1.26 13.09 -21.31
N ILE A 89 -0.30 13.97 -21.10
CA ILE A 89 -0.16 15.21 -21.88
C ILE A 89 0.01 14.92 -23.37
N ILE A 90 0.91 13.99 -23.71
CA ILE A 90 1.08 13.60 -25.13
C ILE A 90 -0.21 13.05 -25.71
N SER A 91 -1.00 12.30 -24.95
CA SER A 91 -2.30 11.80 -25.45
C SER A 91 -3.29 12.93 -25.78
N LEU A 92 -3.27 14.05 -25.05
CA LEU A 92 -4.07 15.24 -25.38
C LEU A 92 -3.57 15.90 -26.67
N LYS A 93 -2.25 16.05 -26.82
CA LYS A 93 -1.64 16.60 -28.05
C LYS A 93 -1.96 15.75 -29.26
N ILE A 94 -1.94 14.44 -29.15
CA ILE A 94 -2.36 13.52 -30.24
C ILE A 94 -3.82 13.78 -30.66
N LYS A 95 -4.72 13.95 -29.69
CA LYS A 95 -6.13 14.27 -29.99
C LYS A 95 -6.25 15.61 -30.71
N PHE A 96 -5.56 16.65 -30.20
CA PHE A 96 -5.55 17.98 -30.77
C PHE A 96 -5.03 17.98 -32.22
N TYR A 97 -3.86 17.41 -32.49
CA TYR A 97 -3.27 17.37 -33.84
C TYR A 97 -4.13 16.56 -34.81
N ARG A 98 -4.75 15.46 -34.34
CA ARG A 98 -5.68 14.69 -35.18
C ARG A 98 -6.92 15.50 -35.58
N MET A 99 -7.48 16.30 -34.65
CA MET A 99 -8.64 17.18 -34.93
C MET A 99 -8.28 18.25 -35.97
N HIS A 100 -7.06 18.77 -35.92
CA HIS A 100 -6.58 19.81 -36.84
C HIS A 100 -5.95 19.24 -38.12
N LYS A 101 -5.90 17.92 -38.28
CA LYS A 101 -5.32 17.23 -39.45
C LYS A 101 -3.83 17.55 -39.64
N ASP A 102 -3.12 17.91 -38.57
CA ASP A 102 -1.67 18.10 -38.58
C ASP A 102 -0.99 16.74 -38.46
N ASN A 103 -0.74 16.12 -39.60
CA ASN A 103 -0.21 14.76 -39.65
C ASN A 103 1.25 14.68 -39.16
N ASP A 104 2.06 15.71 -39.36
CA ASP A 104 3.47 15.68 -38.96
C ASP A 104 3.58 15.76 -37.43
N ALA A 105 2.93 16.73 -36.80
CA ALA A 105 2.86 16.85 -35.36
C ALA A 105 2.16 15.64 -34.67
N TYR A 106 1.13 15.08 -35.33
CA TYR A 106 0.49 13.86 -34.88
C TYR A 106 1.45 12.67 -34.85
N LEU A 107 2.24 12.44 -35.89
CA LEU A 107 3.19 11.33 -35.97
C LEU A 107 4.32 11.48 -34.95
N GLU A 108 4.82 12.69 -34.75
CA GLU A 108 5.83 12.98 -33.73
C GLU A 108 5.30 12.69 -32.30
N ALA A 109 4.11 13.21 -31.98
CA ALA A 109 3.46 12.96 -30.68
C ALA A 109 3.12 11.46 -30.47
N ALA A 110 2.72 10.74 -31.52
CA ALA A 110 2.48 9.31 -31.46
C ALA A 110 3.75 8.52 -31.20
N GLY A 111 4.89 8.93 -31.77
CA GLY A 111 6.20 8.35 -31.46
C GLY A 111 6.59 8.54 -29.99
N GLN A 112 6.47 9.77 -29.47
CA GLN A 112 6.73 10.08 -28.06
C GLN A 112 5.80 9.28 -27.12
N TYR A 113 4.52 9.16 -27.46
CA TYR A 113 3.56 8.35 -26.70
C TYR A 113 3.97 6.87 -26.61
N TYR A 114 4.44 6.33 -27.75
CA TYR A 114 4.91 4.95 -27.80
C TYR A 114 6.14 4.74 -26.90
N GLU A 115 7.14 5.62 -26.97
CA GLU A 115 8.35 5.56 -26.14
C GLU A 115 8.00 5.61 -24.64
N LEU A 116 7.16 6.57 -24.23
CA LEU A 116 6.71 6.69 -22.84
C LEU A 116 5.91 5.45 -22.38
N SER A 117 5.13 4.85 -23.27
CA SER A 117 4.37 3.63 -22.99
C SER A 117 5.28 2.42 -22.81
N GLU A 118 6.37 2.30 -23.58
CA GLU A 118 7.39 1.25 -23.39
C GLU A 118 8.11 1.39 -22.02
N ILE A 119 8.44 2.63 -21.63
CA ILE A 119 9.05 2.89 -20.32
C ILE A 119 8.11 2.45 -19.21
N MET A 120 6.83 2.84 -19.27
CA MET A 120 5.82 2.45 -18.29
C MET A 120 5.63 0.94 -18.20
N GLU A 121 5.63 0.24 -19.33
CA GLU A 121 5.47 -1.22 -19.32
C GLU A 121 6.68 -1.91 -18.68
N LYS A 122 7.90 -1.42 -18.94
CA LYS A 122 9.12 -1.92 -18.28
C LYS A 122 9.09 -1.68 -16.76
N GLU A 123 8.70 -0.47 -16.34
CA GLU A 123 8.55 -0.15 -14.90
C GLU A 123 7.51 -1.04 -14.22
N LYS A 124 6.37 -1.26 -14.87
CA LYS A 124 5.32 -2.15 -14.38
C LYS A 124 5.79 -3.60 -14.25
N GLN A 125 6.51 -4.11 -15.24
CA GLN A 125 7.09 -5.46 -15.18
C GLN A 125 8.11 -5.59 -14.05
N ALA A 126 9.00 -4.61 -13.88
CA ALA A 126 9.95 -4.58 -12.78
C ALA A 126 9.25 -4.52 -11.41
N MET A 127 8.19 -3.74 -11.28
CA MET A 127 7.38 -3.66 -10.05
C MET A 127 6.71 -5.01 -9.73
N ILE A 128 6.15 -5.70 -10.73
CA ILE A 128 5.54 -7.03 -10.55
C ILE A 128 6.59 -8.04 -10.10
N ALA A 129 7.78 -8.05 -10.73
CA ALA A 129 8.88 -8.95 -10.35
C ALA A 129 9.29 -8.72 -8.89
N ASN A 130 9.53 -7.47 -8.49
CA ASN A 130 9.86 -7.11 -7.11
C ASN A 130 8.76 -7.53 -6.12
N MET A 131 7.49 -7.37 -6.48
CA MET A 131 6.37 -7.77 -5.63
C MET A 131 6.33 -9.29 -5.42
N LEU A 132 6.64 -10.08 -6.45
CA LEU A 132 6.74 -11.53 -6.35
C LEU A 132 7.89 -11.96 -5.45
N ASP A 133 9.07 -11.34 -5.58
CA ASP A 133 10.22 -11.61 -4.72
C ASP A 133 9.95 -11.30 -3.24
N VAL A 134 9.29 -10.17 -2.97
CA VAL A 134 8.88 -9.79 -1.60
C VAL A 134 7.89 -10.80 -1.04
N ARG A 135 6.91 -11.23 -1.84
CA ARG A 135 5.94 -12.25 -1.43
C ARG A 135 6.62 -13.57 -1.09
N GLU A 136 7.51 -14.04 -1.95
CA GLU A 136 8.23 -15.30 -1.71
C GLU A 136 9.11 -15.24 -0.46
N SER A 137 9.81 -14.11 -0.25
CA SER A 137 10.62 -13.91 0.96
C SER A 137 9.76 -13.88 2.23
N LEU A 138 8.58 -13.28 2.19
CA LEU A 138 7.62 -13.28 3.30
C LEU A 138 7.07 -14.69 3.59
N GLU A 139 6.74 -15.46 2.56
CA GLU A 139 6.29 -16.84 2.72
C GLU A 139 7.37 -17.72 3.36
N ARG A 140 8.65 -17.58 2.92
CA ARG A 140 9.79 -18.26 3.54
C ARG A 140 9.99 -17.88 5.00
N ALA A 141 9.91 -16.58 5.33
CA ALA A 141 10.04 -16.09 6.69
C ALA A 141 8.92 -16.63 7.60
N ASN A 142 7.67 -16.62 7.13
CA ASN A 142 6.53 -17.15 7.86
C ASN A 142 6.63 -18.66 8.10
N LYS A 143 7.10 -19.42 7.10
CA LYS A 143 7.34 -20.87 7.26
C LYS A 143 8.39 -21.12 8.33
N LYS A 144 9.53 -20.42 8.27
CA LYS A 144 10.60 -20.57 9.27
C LYS A 144 10.12 -20.20 10.68
N ARG A 145 9.31 -19.14 10.80
CA ARG A 145 8.72 -18.77 12.11
C ARG A 145 7.84 -19.88 12.67
N ARG A 146 6.96 -20.50 11.86
CA ARG A 146 6.12 -21.61 12.29
C ARG A 146 6.96 -22.81 12.73
N GLU A 147 7.97 -23.18 11.95
CA GLU A 147 8.89 -24.28 12.29
C GLU A 147 9.60 -24.01 13.65
N MET A 148 10.02 -22.78 13.91
CA MET A 148 10.62 -22.39 15.18
C MET A 148 9.61 -22.42 16.34
N GLU A 149 8.38 -21.95 16.12
CA GLU A 149 7.31 -21.99 17.12
C GLU A 149 6.98 -23.46 17.51
N GLU A 150 6.84 -24.35 16.50
CA GLU A 150 6.63 -25.78 16.75
C GLU A 150 7.80 -26.44 17.48
N ALA A 151 9.04 -26.09 17.11
CA ALA A 151 10.21 -26.59 17.79
C ALA A 151 10.26 -26.13 19.25
N ASN A 152 9.93 -24.85 19.52
CA ASN A 152 9.86 -24.31 20.86
C ASN A 152 8.80 -25.01 21.71
N ILE A 153 7.61 -25.25 21.16
CA ILE A 153 6.54 -26.00 21.87
C ILE A 153 7.04 -27.39 22.25
N ARG A 154 7.67 -28.11 21.31
CA ARG A 154 8.22 -29.46 21.59
C ARG A 154 9.32 -29.44 22.64
N LEU A 155 10.16 -28.39 22.65
CA LEU A 155 11.22 -28.23 23.67
C LEU A 155 10.62 -27.91 25.03
N LEU A 156 9.59 -27.07 25.11
CA LEU A 156 8.86 -26.80 26.34
C LEU A 156 8.22 -28.07 26.90
N GLU A 157 7.48 -28.83 26.08
CA GLU A 157 6.87 -30.09 26.47
C GLU A 157 7.88 -31.07 27.07
N LYS A 158 9.08 -31.19 26.42
CA LYS A 158 10.17 -32.05 26.94
C LYS A 158 10.79 -31.49 28.22
N SER A 159 10.84 -30.17 28.37
CA SER A 159 11.41 -29.51 29.55
C SER A 159 10.47 -29.52 30.75
N GLU A 160 9.16 -29.63 30.55
CA GLU A 160 8.13 -29.54 31.58
C GLU A 160 7.61 -30.90 32.09
N THR A 161 7.95 -31.98 31.40
CA THR A 161 7.51 -33.35 31.75
C THR A 161 8.66 -34.20 32.27
N ASP A 162 8.37 -35.06 33.25
CA ASP A 162 9.29 -36.10 33.69
C ASP A 162 9.37 -37.23 32.65
N ALA A 163 10.56 -37.62 32.28
CA ALA A 163 10.81 -38.59 31.19
C ALA A 163 10.28 -40.00 31.50
N LEU A 164 10.19 -40.37 32.77
CA LEU A 164 9.79 -41.69 33.20
C LEU A 164 8.27 -41.81 33.36
N THR A 165 7.67 -40.86 34.08
CA THR A 165 6.26 -40.88 34.46
C THR A 165 5.34 -40.16 33.51
N ARG A 166 5.89 -39.30 32.62
CA ARG A 166 5.14 -38.41 31.74
C ARG A 166 4.27 -37.38 32.45
N LEU A 167 4.42 -37.24 33.75
CA LEU A 167 3.75 -36.20 34.54
C LEU A 167 4.52 -34.88 34.48
N ALA A 168 3.90 -33.80 34.96
CA ALA A 168 4.59 -32.52 35.12
C ALA A 168 5.82 -32.71 36.02
N ASN A 169 6.96 -32.23 35.55
CA ASN A 169 8.18 -32.28 36.35
C ASN A 169 8.19 -31.17 37.42
N ARG A 170 9.22 -31.17 38.25
CA ARG A 170 9.35 -30.19 39.36
C ARG A 170 9.36 -28.74 38.88
N PHE A 171 9.90 -28.49 37.68
CA PHE A 171 9.95 -27.14 37.11
C PHE A 171 8.53 -26.64 36.80
N ARG A 172 7.74 -27.41 36.09
CA ARG A 172 6.33 -27.07 35.76
C ARG A 172 5.45 -26.98 36.99
N LEU A 173 5.70 -27.84 37.98
CA LEU A 173 4.97 -27.77 39.23
C LEU A 173 5.20 -26.46 39.99
N ASN A 174 6.46 -26.02 40.09
CA ASN A 174 6.80 -24.74 40.73
C ASN A 174 6.16 -23.54 39.99
N ASP A 175 6.29 -23.49 38.68
CA ASP A 175 5.68 -22.40 37.85
C ASP A 175 4.15 -22.36 38.03
N TYR A 176 3.50 -23.52 38.04
CA TYR A 176 2.07 -23.62 38.27
C TYR A 176 1.67 -23.16 39.69
N LEU A 177 2.43 -23.53 40.71
CA LEU A 177 2.17 -23.13 42.09
C LEU A 177 2.30 -21.61 42.24
N ASP A 178 3.33 -21.00 41.67
CA ASP A 178 3.50 -19.54 41.71
C ASP A 178 2.31 -18.82 41.08
N GLN A 179 1.84 -19.26 39.89
CA GLN A 179 0.67 -18.68 39.22
C GLN A 179 -0.61 -18.83 40.00
N VAL A 180 -0.88 -20.04 40.58
CA VAL A 180 -2.08 -20.29 41.38
C VAL A 180 -2.06 -19.51 42.69
N PHE A 181 -0.89 -19.37 43.31
CA PHE A 181 -0.73 -18.59 44.52
C PHE A 181 -0.98 -17.09 44.30
N GLU A 182 -0.40 -16.50 43.23
CA GLU A 182 -0.64 -15.10 42.89
C GLU A 182 -2.15 -14.85 42.55
N LYS A 183 -2.76 -15.79 41.85
CA LYS A 183 -4.19 -15.70 41.52
C LYS A 183 -5.05 -15.77 42.77
N ALA A 184 -4.81 -16.73 43.65
CA ALA A 184 -5.57 -16.89 44.91
C ALA A 184 -5.41 -15.64 45.80
N LEU A 185 -4.20 -15.07 45.83
CA LEU A 185 -3.92 -13.84 46.57
C LEU A 185 -4.72 -12.65 46.01
N SER A 186 -4.69 -12.48 44.69
CA SER A 186 -5.38 -11.37 44.01
C SER A 186 -6.90 -11.48 44.12
N GLU A 187 -7.46 -12.69 44.06
CA GLU A 187 -8.89 -12.96 44.14
C GLU A 187 -9.38 -13.16 45.61
N GLN A 188 -8.44 -13.13 46.58
CA GLN A 188 -8.72 -13.41 48.00
C GLN A 188 -9.45 -14.75 48.24
N THR A 189 -9.11 -15.75 47.43
CA THR A 189 -9.68 -17.09 47.54
C THR A 189 -8.76 -18.03 48.30
N PRO A 190 -9.29 -19.00 49.11
CA PRO A 190 -8.42 -19.94 49.81
C PRO A 190 -7.77 -20.91 48.84
N LEU A 191 -6.48 -21.20 49.07
CA LEU A 191 -5.69 -22.17 48.31
C LEU A 191 -5.31 -23.32 49.25
N ALA A 192 -5.59 -24.57 48.84
CA ALA A 192 -5.14 -25.78 49.52
C ALA A 192 -4.16 -26.56 48.61
N MET A 193 -3.15 -27.13 49.20
CA MET A 193 -2.18 -28.00 48.53
C MET A 193 -2.03 -29.28 49.29
N GLU A 194 -2.02 -30.41 48.60
CA GLU A 194 -1.84 -31.75 49.15
C GLU A 194 -0.59 -32.39 48.56
N ILE A 195 0.27 -32.98 49.40
CA ILE A 195 1.44 -33.73 48.96
C ILE A 195 1.24 -35.20 49.39
N LEU A 196 1.27 -36.09 48.42
CA LEU A 196 1.14 -37.53 48.62
C LEU A 196 2.50 -38.17 48.34
N ASP A 197 3.01 -38.95 49.31
CA ASP A 197 4.20 -39.78 49.14
C ASP A 197 3.79 -41.26 49.21
N ILE A 198 4.37 -42.08 48.34
CA ILE A 198 4.10 -43.51 48.33
C ILE A 198 5.28 -44.23 48.99
N ASP A 199 5.06 -44.57 50.27
CA ASP A 199 6.04 -45.29 51.01
C ASP A 199 6.44 -46.63 50.36
N SER A 200 7.71 -46.93 50.29
CA SER A 200 8.31 -48.23 49.86
C SER A 200 8.59 -48.50 48.38
N VAL A 201 8.24 -47.62 47.47
CA VAL A 201 8.48 -47.89 46.02
C VAL A 201 10.00 -47.68 45.64
N SER A 202 10.67 -46.81 46.32
CA SER A 202 12.08 -46.48 46.06
C SER A 202 13.05 -47.67 46.38
N TYR A 203 12.69 -48.50 47.35
CA TYR A 203 13.57 -49.57 47.85
C TYR A 203 13.53 -50.82 46.97
N THR A 204 12.45 -51.09 46.29
CA THR A 204 12.32 -52.29 45.43
C THR A 204 12.97 -52.13 44.06
N HIS A 205 13.10 -50.89 43.52
CA HIS A 205 13.72 -50.64 42.25
C HIS A 205 15.26 -50.63 42.30
N LEU A 206 15.84 -50.15 43.41
CA LEU A 206 17.30 -50.15 43.56
C LEU A 206 17.89 -51.55 43.76
N ARG A 207 17.16 -52.52 44.33
CA ARG A 207 17.60 -53.92 44.47
C ARG A 207 17.51 -54.75 43.19
N ALA A 208 16.70 -54.38 42.22
CA ALA A 208 16.57 -55.12 40.97
C ALA A 208 17.74 -54.89 39.99
N HIS A 209 18.55 -53.87 40.19
CA HIS A 209 19.72 -53.59 39.36
C HIS A 209 21.07 -54.04 39.96
N GLU A 210 21.10 -54.55 41.20
CA GLU A 210 22.33 -55.03 41.86
C GLU A 210 22.50 -56.54 41.79
N THR A 211 21.63 -57.29 41.10
CA THR A 211 21.77 -58.75 40.93
C THR A 211 21.75 -59.18 39.49
N LEU A 212 22.72 -58.68 38.69
CA LEU A 212 23.16 -59.31 37.43
C LEU A 212 24.65 -59.04 37.26
#